data_7b436de16cf3ce40084967a21967fffd
#
_entry.id   7b436de16cf3ce40084967a21967fffd
#
_cell.length_a   1.000
_cell.length_b   1.000
_cell.length_c   1.000
_cell.angle_alpha   90.00
_cell.angle_beta   90.00
_cell.angle_gamma   90.00
#
_symmetry.space_group_name_H-M   'P 1'
#
loop_
_entity.id
_entity.type
_entity.pdbx_description
1 polymer ?
#
loop_
_entity_poly.entity_id
_entity_poly.type
_entity_poly.pdbx_seq_one_letter_code
_entity_poly.pdbx_strand_id
1 'polypeptide(L)'
;MERVCKFLKDAGVYYLATVEGDQPRVRPFGTAHIFEGKLYIQTGKVKPTSHQLAANPKTEICAFTEGAWIRVACELVEDDRFEAKKSMLDAYPNLRGMYNETDGNTQVFFMKNATMFPTLHITHSDILTSLKKNVGILSRAIAPDSESR
;
A
#
# COMPACT_ATOMS: atom_id res chain seq x y z
N MET A 1 -3.91 -11.64 3.92
CA MET A 1 -3.37 -10.34 4.40
C MET A 1 -1.94 -10.45 4.91
N GLU A 2 -1.46 -11.61 5.35
CA GLU A 2 -0.07 -11.85 5.82
C GLU A 2 1.00 -11.37 4.81
N ARG A 3 0.86 -11.75 3.53
CA ARG A 3 1.82 -11.34 2.48
C ARG A 3 1.85 -9.84 2.27
N VAL A 4 0.69 -9.17 2.34
CA VAL A 4 0.59 -7.70 2.26
C VAL A 4 1.28 -7.08 3.47
N CYS A 5 0.98 -7.57 4.68
CA CYS A 5 1.61 -7.09 5.92
C CYS A 5 3.15 -7.20 5.85
N LYS A 6 3.65 -8.37 5.41
CA LYS A 6 5.09 -8.57 5.24
C LYS A 6 5.68 -7.56 4.26
N PHE A 7 5.06 -7.36 3.08
CA PHE A 7 5.53 -6.42 2.08
C PHE A 7 5.58 -4.97 2.60
N LEU A 8 4.54 -4.53 3.34
CA LEU A 8 4.51 -3.19 3.95
C LEU A 8 5.60 -3.01 5.00
N LYS A 9 5.90 -4.06 5.78
CA LYS A 9 7.01 -4.05 6.76
C LYS A 9 8.38 -4.02 6.09
N ASP A 10 8.58 -4.79 5.04
CA ASP A 10 9.82 -4.82 4.27
C ASP A 10 10.08 -3.46 3.57
N ALA A 11 9.04 -2.80 3.10
CA ALA A 11 9.13 -1.44 2.55
C ALA A 11 9.47 -0.38 3.61
N GLY A 12 9.15 -0.63 4.89
CA GLY A 12 9.36 0.29 6.00
C GLY A 12 8.44 1.51 5.96
N VAL A 13 8.36 2.18 4.82
CA VAL A 13 7.43 3.29 4.56
C VAL A 13 6.57 2.93 3.35
N TYR A 14 5.28 3.15 3.48
CA TYR A 14 4.30 3.05 2.40
C TYR A 14 3.41 4.30 2.37
N TYR A 15 2.66 4.50 1.31
CA TYR A 15 1.82 5.68 1.13
C TYR A 15 0.34 5.29 1.22
N LEU A 16 -0.39 6.05 2.04
CA LEU A 16 -1.84 5.93 2.19
C LEU A 16 -2.53 7.08 1.48
N ALA A 17 -3.39 6.77 0.52
CA ALA A 17 -4.30 7.72 -0.12
C ALA A 17 -5.66 7.72 0.56
N THR A 18 -6.22 8.92 0.80
CA THR A 18 -7.57 9.19 1.29
C THR A 18 -8.19 10.32 0.49
N VAL A 19 -9.44 10.65 0.77
CA VAL A 19 -10.15 11.77 0.13
C VAL A 19 -10.60 12.77 1.19
N GLU A 20 -10.46 14.06 0.90
CA GLU A 20 -10.97 15.17 1.68
C GLU A 20 -11.90 16.00 0.77
N GLY A 21 -13.20 15.80 0.90
CA GLY A 21 -14.16 16.31 -0.08
C GLY A 21 -13.94 15.62 -1.44
N ASP A 22 -13.52 16.38 -2.45
CA ASP A 22 -13.13 15.90 -3.78
C ASP A 22 -11.61 15.86 -3.98
N GLN A 23 -10.81 16.33 -2.98
CA GLN A 23 -9.37 16.40 -3.07
C GLN A 23 -8.72 15.09 -2.59
N PRO A 24 -7.97 14.36 -3.44
CA PRO A 24 -7.11 13.26 -3.00
C PRO A 24 -5.99 13.76 -2.08
N ARG A 25 -5.70 12.98 -1.03
CA ARG A 25 -4.64 13.23 -0.05
C ARG A 25 -3.75 12.00 0.07
N VAL A 26 -2.44 12.20 0.06
CA VAL A 26 -1.44 11.12 0.22
C VAL A 26 -0.46 11.49 1.32
N ARG A 27 -0.08 10.53 2.15
CA ARG A 27 0.95 10.70 3.20
C ARG A 27 1.66 9.38 3.48
N PRO A 28 2.91 9.44 4.02
CA PRO A 28 3.63 8.25 4.44
C PRO A 28 3.02 7.64 5.69
N PHE A 29 3.06 6.30 5.76
CA PHE A 29 2.74 5.47 6.90
C PHE A 29 3.85 4.44 7.11
N GLY A 30 4.00 3.92 8.34
CA GLY A 30 5.06 2.96 8.67
C GLY A 30 4.60 1.80 9.55
N THR A 31 3.30 1.71 9.90
CA THR A 31 2.79 0.64 10.76
C THR A 31 1.95 -0.36 9.96
N ALA A 32 2.24 -1.65 10.11
CA ALA A 32 1.43 -2.73 9.56
C ALA A 32 1.50 -3.94 10.51
N HIS A 33 0.38 -4.41 11.01
CA HIS A 33 0.34 -5.49 12.00
C HIS A 33 -0.86 -6.39 11.77
N ILE A 34 -0.69 -7.70 11.96
CA ILE A 34 -1.79 -8.66 11.92
C ILE A 34 -2.31 -8.88 13.35
N PHE A 35 -3.58 -8.62 13.54
CA PHE A 35 -4.30 -8.92 14.77
C PHE A 35 -5.64 -9.56 14.44
N GLU A 36 -5.97 -10.67 15.07
CA GLU A 36 -7.19 -11.47 14.80
C GLU A 36 -7.43 -11.75 13.30
N GLY A 37 -6.34 -12.06 12.56
CA GLY A 37 -6.40 -12.39 11.13
C GLY A 37 -6.64 -11.20 10.18
N LYS A 38 -6.71 -9.98 10.70
CA LYS A 38 -6.88 -8.74 9.93
C LYS A 38 -5.58 -7.93 9.91
N LEU A 39 -5.36 -7.17 8.85
CA LEU A 39 -4.23 -6.24 8.75
C LEU A 39 -4.64 -4.86 9.28
N TYR A 40 -3.91 -4.40 10.27
CA TYR A 40 -4.10 -3.11 10.95
C TYR A 40 -3.02 -2.11 10.61
N ILE A 41 -3.39 -0.84 10.61
CA ILE A 41 -2.50 0.33 10.56
C ILE A 41 -2.88 1.29 11.70
N GLN A 42 -1.97 2.21 12.06
CA GLN A 42 -2.18 3.16 13.17
C GLN A 42 -2.06 4.61 12.71
N THR A 43 -2.87 5.47 13.31
CA THR A 43 -2.75 6.94 13.22
C THR A 43 -3.12 7.56 14.58
N GLY A 44 -3.27 8.89 14.65
CA GLY A 44 -3.80 9.61 15.81
C GLY A 44 -5.08 10.35 15.45
N LYS A 45 -6.05 10.41 16.39
CA LYS A 45 -7.34 11.09 16.20
C LYS A 45 -7.21 12.57 15.87
N VAL A 46 -6.14 13.22 16.34
CA VAL A 46 -5.87 14.65 16.06
C VAL A 46 -5.37 14.92 14.64
N LYS A 47 -5.03 13.88 13.87
CA LYS A 47 -4.50 14.05 12.51
C LYS A 47 -5.62 14.22 11.48
N PRO A 48 -5.43 15.04 10.43
CA PRO A 48 -6.41 15.19 9.35
C PRO A 48 -6.85 13.86 8.73
N THR A 49 -5.95 12.88 8.68
CA THR A 49 -6.23 11.51 8.19
C THR A 49 -7.39 10.87 8.93
N SER A 50 -7.50 11.06 10.27
CA SER A 50 -8.60 10.51 11.07
C SER A 50 -9.94 11.07 10.61
N HIS A 51 -10.03 12.38 10.41
CA HIS A 51 -11.26 13.05 9.92
C HIS A 51 -11.62 12.62 8.51
N GLN A 52 -10.63 12.45 7.64
CA GLN A 52 -10.84 11.97 6.27
C GLN A 52 -11.40 10.55 6.24
N LEU A 53 -10.84 9.64 7.06
CA LEU A 53 -11.31 8.26 7.18
C LEU A 53 -12.71 8.15 7.80
N ALA A 54 -13.05 9.02 8.75
CA ALA A 54 -14.38 9.08 9.32
C ALA A 54 -15.44 9.54 8.29
N ALA A 55 -15.06 10.45 7.39
CA ALA A 55 -15.93 10.94 6.32
C ALA A 55 -16.02 9.97 5.14
N ASN A 56 -14.90 9.32 4.77
CA ASN A 56 -14.81 8.35 3.68
C ASN A 56 -13.76 7.27 4.01
N PRO A 57 -14.20 6.05 4.36
CA PRO A 57 -13.28 4.97 4.71
C PRO A 57 -12.52 4.34 3.53
N LYS A 58 -12.89 4.67 2.29
CA LYS A 58 -12.26 4.14 1.09
C LYS A 58 -10.85 4.70 0.93
N THR A 59 -9.89 3.82 0.76
CA THR A 59 -8.47 4.16 0.69
C THR A 59 -7.74 3.32 -0.34
N GLU A 60 -6.58 3.80 -0.74
CA GLU A 60 -5.61 3.00 -1.47
C GLU A 60 -4.24 3.13 -0.81
N ILE A 61 -3.58 2.00 -0.63
CA ILE A 61 -2.20 1.92 -0.15
C ILE A 61 -1.29 1.59 -1.33
N CYS A 62 -0.16 2.28 -1.40
CA CYS A 62 0.91 1.98 -2.35
C CYS A 62 2.22 1.82 -1.60
N ALA A 63 2.95 0.73 -1.88
CA ALA A 63 4.27 0.47 -1.33
C ALA A 63 5.21 -0.02 -2.43
N PHE A 64 6.51 0.31 -2.29
CA PHE A 64 7.57 -0.12 -3.18
C PHE A 64 8.75 -0.64 -2.36
N THR A 65 9.29 -1.79 -2.75
CA THR A 65 10.53 -2.35 -2.19
C THR A 65 11.18 -3.31 -3.17
N GLU A 66 12.51 -3.32 -3.25
CA GLU A 66 13.32 -4.27 -4.03
C GLU A 66 12.87 -4.43 -5.51
N GLY A 67 12.49 -3.33 -6.16
CA GLY A 67 12.04 -3.34 -7.56
C GLY A 67 10.61 -3.81 -7.77
N ALA A 68 9.90 -4.14 -6.71
CA ALA A 68 8.49 -4.52 -6.72
C ALA A 68 7.61 -3.46 -6.08
N TRP A 69 6.36 -3.35 -6.50
CA TRP A 69 5.37 -2.50 -5.85
C TRP A 69 4.03 -3.21 -5.73
N ILE A 70 3.26 -2.80 -4.72
CA ILE A 70 1.88 -3.24 -4.56
C ILE A 70 0.96 -2.04 -4.41
N ARG A 71 -0.30 -2.21 -4.85
CA ARG A 71 -1.42 -1.36 -4.48
C ARG A 71 -2.49 -2.21 -3.82
N VAL A 72 -3.09 -1.66 -2.78
CA VAL A 72 -4.19 -2.31 -2.05
C VAL A 72 -5.30 -1.29 -1.85
N ALA A 73 -6.40 -1.46 -2.58
CA ALA A 73 -7.63 -0.71 -2.33
C ALA A 73 -8.40 -1.39 -1.20
N CYS A 74 -8.86 -0.63 -0.22
CA CYS A 74 -9.64 -1.16 0.91
C CYS A 74 -10.52 -0.08 1.56
N GLU A 75 -11.33 -0.52 2.49
CA GLU A 75 -12.00 0.33 3.47
C GLU A 75 -11.25 0.21 4.80
N LEU A 76 -10.90 1.34 5.41
CA LEU A 76 -10.29 1.36 6.74
C LEU A 76 -11.38 1.54 7.79
N VAL A 77 -11.53 0.54 8.65
CA VAL A 77 -12.52 0.51 9.72
C VAL A 77 -11.82 0.66 11.06
N GLU A 78 -12.22 1.66 11.84
CA GLU A 78 -11.67 1.87 13.19
C GLU A 78 -12.02 0.71 14.11
N ASP A 79 -11.05 0.28 14.90
CA ASP A 79 -11.22 -0.66 16.02
C ASP A 79 -10.77 0.03 17.31
N ASP A 80 -11.71 0.57 18.06
CA ASP A 80 -11.42 1.34 19.28
C ASP A 80 -11.16 0.46 20.52
N ARG A 81 -11.13 -0.88 20.35
CA ARG A 81 -10.88 -1.81 21.46
C ARG A 81 -9.46 -1.63 22.01
N PHE A 82 -9.36 -1.73 23.34
CA PHE A 82 -8.08 -1.67 24.05
C PHE A 82 -7.08 -2.71 23.53
N GLU A 83 -7.54 -3.94 23.29
CA GLU A 83 -6.73 -5.07 22.82
C GLU A 83 -6.13 -4.81 21.44
N ALA A 84 -6.87 -4.20 20.53
CA ALA A 84 -6.40 -3.85 19.19
C ALA A 84 -5.29 -2.77 19.26
N LYS A 85 -5.50 -1.72 20.06
CA LYS A 85 -4.50 -0.67 20.32
C LYS A 85 -3.25 -1.25 20.98
N LYS A 86 -3.44 -2.08 22.01
CA LYS A 86 -2.35 -2.76 22.71
C LYS A 86 -1.52 -3.63 21.78
N SER A 87 -2.16 -4.47 20.97
CA SER A 87 -1.49 -5.36 20.02
C SER A 87 -0.63 -4.58 19.01
N MET A 88 -1.12 -3.43 18.51
CA MET A 88 -0.37 -2.56 17.62
C MET A 88 0.84 -1.93 18.33
N LEU A 89 0.65 -1.39 19.55
CA LEU A 89 1.72 -0.74 20.30
C LEU A 89 2.76 -1.75 20.80
N ASP A 90 2.39 -2.98 21.08
CA ASP A 90 3.35 -4.05 21.40
C ASP A 90 4.18 -4.45 20.16
N ALA A 91 3.59 -4.41 18.96
CA ALA A 91 4.31 -4.64 17.71
C ALA A 91 5.25 -3.48 17.33
N TYR A 92 4.97 -2.26 17.83
CA TYR A 92 5.75 -1.04 17.59
C TYR A 92 6.06 -0.30 18.88
N PRO A 93 6.94 -0.83 19.78
CA PRO A 93 7.19 -0.25 21.11
C PRO A 93 7.73 1.19 21.07
N ASN A 94 8.40 1.57 20.00
CA ASN A 94 8.89 2.94 19.78
C ASN A 94 7.79 3.99 19.70
N LEU A 95 6.54 3.59 19.42
CA LEU A 95 5.40 4.50 19.40
C LEU A 95 4.86 4.82 20.79
N ARG A 96 5.22 4.03 21.81
CA ARG A 96 4.76 4.23 23.20
C ARG A 96 5.24 5.54 23.83
N GLY A 97 6.23 6.21 23.23
CA GLY A 97 6.61 7.58 23.61
C GLY A 97 5.61 8.66 23.19
N MET A 98 4.70 8.35 22.23
CA MET A 98 3.72 9.32 21.69
C MET A 98 2.28 8.84 21.86
N TYR A 99 2.05 7.56 22.10
CA TYR A 99 0.76 6.90 22.10
C TYR A 99 0.63 5.89 23.25
N ASN A 100 -0.57 5.77 23.79
CA ASN A 100 -0.96 4.66 24.67
C ASN A 100 -2.42 4.26 24.43
N GLU A 101 -2.82 3.13 24.98
CA GLU A 101 -4.13 2.53 24.71
C GLU A 101 -5.31 3.40 25.17
N THR A 102 -5.07 4.30 26.14
CA THR A 102 -6.10 5.10 26.82
C THR A 102 -5.91 6.62 26.68
N ASP A 103 -5.01 7.06 25.80
CA ASP A 103 -4.69 8.50 25.60
C ASP A 103 -5.79 9.30 24.88
N GLY A 104 -6.84 8.62 24.42
CA GLY A 104 -7.89 9.23 23.61
C GLY A 104 -7.46 9.64 22.18
N ASN A 105 -6.18 9.46 21.83
CA ASN A 105 -5.59 9.83 20.54
C ASN A 105 -5.19 8.63 19.70
N THR A 106 -4.74 7.54 20.32
CA THR A 106 -4.34 6.32 19.62
C THR A 106 -5.52 5.75 18.84
N GLN A 107 -5.36 5.58 17.55
CA GLN A 107 -6.38 5.10 16.64
C GLN A 107 -5.82 4.02 15.73
N VAL A 108 -6.43 2.85 15.72
CA VAL A 108 -6.06 1.73 14.84
C VAL A 108 -7.21 1.38 13.92
N PHE A 109 -6.88 1.04 12.69
CA PHE A 109 -7.84 0.69 11.65
C PHE A 109 -7.49 -0.67 11.05
N PHE A 110 -8.46 -1.53 10.84
CA PHE A 110 -8.26 -2.74 10.04
C PHE A 110 -8.75 -2.56 8.60
N MET A 111 -8.10 -3.27 7.68
CA MET A 111 -8.49 -3.29 6.28
C MET A 111 -9.67 -4.23 6.07
N LYS A 112 -10.76 -3.70 5.52
CA LYS A 112 -11.96 -4.43 5.09
C LYS A 112 -12.07 -4.37 3.57
N ASN A 113 -12.64 -5.40 2.95
CA ASN A 113 -12.88 -5.47 1.49
C ASN A 113 -11.61 -5.20 0.66
N ALA A 114 -10.45 -5.67 1.15
CA ALA A 114 -9.17 -5.38 0.52
C ALA A 114 -9.01 -6.11 -0.82
N THR A 115 -8.72 -5.36 -1.87
CA THR A 115 -8.35 -5.85 -3.19
C THR A 115 -6.91 -5.49 -3.47
N MET A 116 -6.07 -6.50 -3.69
CA MET A 116 -4.67 -6.32 -4.06
C MET A 116 -4.54 -6.33 -5.59
N PHE A 117 -3.92 -5.31 -6.14
CA PHE A 117 -3.55 -5.28 -7.55
C PHE A 117 -2.20 -5.97 -7.72
N PRO A 118 -2.07 -6.84 -8.76
CA PRO A 118 -0.85 -7.62 -8.93
C PRO A 118 0.38 -6.72 -9.06
N THR A 119 1.45 -7.16 -8.43
CA THR A 119 2.78 -6.55 -8.55
C THR A 119 3.30 -6.75 -9.97
N LEU A 120 3.60 -5.69 -10.68
CA LEU A 120 4.38 -5.78 -11.91
C LEU A 120 5.86 -5.83 -11.51
N HIS A 121 6.47 -7.00 -11.49
CA HIS A 121 7.92 -7.12 -11.47
C HIS A 121 8.44 -6.76 -12.86
N ILE A 122 8.81 -5.50 -13.07
CA ILE A 122 9.58 -5.11 -14.25
C ILE A 122 11.05 -5.39 -13.91
N THR A 123 11.53 -6.56 -14.24
CA THR A 123 12.96 -6.86 -14.14
C THR A 123 13.71 -6.19 -15.31
N HIS A 124 15.01 -5.93 -15.13
CA HIS A 124 15.85 -5.45 -16.23
C HIS A 124 15.80 -6.40 -17.43
N SER A 125 15.63 -7.70 -17.19
CA SER A 125 15.41 -8.74 -18.20
C SER A 125 14.10 -8.53 -18.99
N ASP A 126 13.01 -8.13 -18.31
CA ASP A 126 11.71 -7.89 -18.97
C ASP A 126 11.77 -6.66 -19.88
N ILE A 127 12.47 -5.61 -19.44
CA ILE A 127 12.73 -4.41 -20.26
C ILE A 127 13.55 -4.78 -21.50
N LEU A 128 14.65 -5.52 -21.34
CA LEU A 128 15.49 -5.97 -22.46
C LEU A 128 14.73 -6.89 -23.41
N THR A 129 13.90 -7.78 -22.90
CA THR A 129 13.07 -8.68 -23.71
C THR A 129 12.03 -7.91 -24.50
N SER A 130 11.37 -6.93 -23.88
CA SER A 130 10.41 -6.03 -24.54
C SER A 130 11.07 -5.18 -25.63
N LEU A 131 12.26 -4.63 -25.38
CA LEU A 131 13.03 -3.87 -26.35
C LEU A 131 13.47 -4.75 -27.54
N LYS A 132 13.97 -5.95 -27.29
CA LYS A 132 14.34 -6.90 -28.35
C LYS A 132 13.14 -7.29 -29.23
N LYS A 133 11.96 -7.51 -28.63
CA LYS A 133 10.74 -7.82 -29.36
C LYS A 133 10.29 -6.66 -30.26
N ASN A 134 10.38 -5.42 -29.76
CA ASN A 134 10.05 -4.22 -30.54
C ASN A 134 11.06 -3.95 -31.67
N VAL A 135 12.36 -4.17 -31.44
CA VAL A 135 13.39 -4.07 -32.47
C VAL A 135 13.19 -5.14 -33.54
N GLY A 136 12.82 -6.37 -33.16
CA GLY A 136 12.50 -7.45 -34.10
C GLY A 136 11.26 -7.17 -34.98
N ILE A 137 10.26 -6.43 -34.47
CA ILE A 137 9.09 -5.97 -35.24
C ILE A 137 9.51 -4.88 -36.23
N LEU A 138 10.33 -3.93 -35.80
CA LEU A 138 10.85 -2.85 -36.69
C LEU A 138 11.75 -3.41 -37.81
N SER A 139 12.59 -4.39 -37.54
CA SER A 139 13.43 -5.01 -38.59
C SER A 139 12.64 -5.82 -39.62
N ARG A 140 11.48 -6.39 -39.26
CA ARG A 140 10.55 -7.04 -40.21
C ARG A 140 9.75 -6.06 -41.05
N ALA A 141 9.46 -4.86 -40.51
CA ALA A 141 8.72 -3.82 -41.22
C ALA A 141 9.60 -3.05 -42.27
N ILE A 142 10.91 -3.17 -42.17
CA ILE A 142 11.88 -2.45 -43.02
C ILE A 142 12.52 -3.42 -44.10
N ALA A 143 12.21 -4.71 -44.07
CA ALA A 143 12.67 -5.62 -45.08
C ALA A 143 12.02 -5.25 -46.45
N PRO A 144 12.81 -4.96 -47.53
CA PRO A 144 12.19 -4.67 -48.83
C PRO A 144 11.58 -5.96 -49.39
N ASP A 145 10.37 -5.82 -49.96
CA ASP A 145 9.74 -6.87 -50.75
C ASP A 145 10.69 -7.32 -51.89
N SER A 146 11.33 -8.45 -51.70
CA SER A 146 12.04 -9.15 -52.79
C SER A 146 11.12 -10.22 -53.33
N GLU A 147 10.22 -9.82 -54.27
CA GLU A 147 9.73 -10.71 -55.29
C GLU A 147 8.99 -9.91 -56.36
N SER A 148 9.68 -9.61 -57.43
CA SER A 148 9.09 -9.50 -58.73
C SER A 148 10.13 -9.89 -59.79
N ARG A 149 10.12 -11.17 -60.16
CA ARG A 149 10.40 -11.67 -61.51
C ARG A 149 9.80 -13.04 -61.68
#